data_337929301b133a3da64d1c69e11e4019
#
_entry.id   337929301b133a3da64d1c69e11e4019
#
_cell.length_a   1.000
_cell.length_b   1.000
_cell.length_c   1.000
_cell.angle_alpha   90.00
_cell.angle_beta   90.00
_cell.angle_gamma   90.00
#
_symmetry.space_group_name_H-M   'P 1'
#
loop_
_entity.id
_entity.type
_entity.pdbx_description
1 polymer ?
#
loop_
_entity_poly.entity_id
_entity_poly.type
_entity_poly.pdbx_seq_one_letter_code
_entity_poly.pdbx_strand_id
1 'polypeptide(L)'
;METDKAYRMGKLENGLTYYIRHNSKEPNLADFYIAQRVGSILEEPRQRGLAHFLEHMAFNGTKNFQGKGSSLGVVPWCESIGVKFGTNLNAYTSVEQTVYNVSAVPVKREGIVDSTLLILHDWSHFLLLNDDEIDKERGVIHEEWRTRRAGMAVQRMMERVLPVVYKGTKYEDCLPIGSMDIVDNFPYKD
;
A
#
# COMPACT_ATOMS: atom_id res chain seq x y z
N MET A 1 -8.62 -16.74 20.93
CA MET A 1 -9.40 -17.06 19.73
C MET A 1 -8.67 -18.20 19.03
N GLU A 2 -9.29 -19.36 18.80
CA GLU A 2 -8.65 -20.45 18.07
C GLU A 2 -8.52 -20.06 16.60
N THR A 3 -7.35 -20.35 16.01
CA THR A 3 -7.12 -20.12 14.59
C THR A 3 -7.88 -21.16 13.77
N ASP A 4 -8.53 -20.73 12.70
CA ASP A 4 -9.19 -21.65 11.75
C ASP A 4 -8.17 -22.68 11.21
N LYS A 5 -8.44 -23.97 11.43
CA LYS A 5 -7.58 -25.10 11.05
C LYS A 5 -7.35 -25.22 9.54
N ALA A 6 -8.15 -24.52 8.73
CA ALA A 6 -7.94 -24.44 7.28
C ALA A 6 -6.75 -23.58 6.87
N TYR A 7 -6.21 -22.75 7.78
CA TYR A 7 -4.99 -22.00 7.53
C TYR A 7 -3.72 -22.79 7.80
N ARG A 8 -2.80 -22.75 6.85
CA ARG A 8 -1.39 -23.06 7.11
C ARG A 8 -0.69 -21.76 7.51
N MET A 9 -0.10 -21.78 8.68
CA MET A 9 0.60 -20.62 9.24
C MET A 9 2.04 -20.99 9.55
N GLY A 10 2.92 -20.03 9.39
CA GLY A 10 4.31 -20.17 9.78
C GLY A 10 5.02 -18.83 9.87
N LYS A 11 6.28 -18.89 10.29
CA LYS A 11 7.16 -17.73 10.38
C LYS A 11 8.46 -18.04 9.67
N LEU A 12 8.88 -17.16 8.79
CA LEU A 12 10.17 -17.27 8.10
C LEU A 12 11.31 -16.83 9.05
N GLU A 13 12.54 -17.18 8.69
CA GLU A 13 13.74 -16.83 9.48
C GLU A 13 13.91 -15.33 9.70
N ASN A 14 13.51 -14.52 8.71
CA ASN A 14 13.50 -13.05 8.80
C ASN A 14 12.38 -12.47 9.67
N GLY A 15 11.53 -13.31 10.26
CA GLY A 15 10.45 -12.89 11.15
C GLY A 15 9.09 -12.67 10.46
N LEU A 16 9.02 -12.73 9.13
CA LEU A 16 7.75 -12.59 8.40
C LEU A 16 6.82 -13.76 8.71
N THR A 17 5.59 -13.46 9.12
CA THR A 17 4.54 -14.45 9.36
C THR A 17 3.71 -14.61 8.10
N TYR A 18 3.46 -15.86 7.70
CA TYR A 18 2.63 -16.15 6.54
C TYR A 18 1.38 -16.95 6.92
N TYR A 19 0.33 -16.74 6.13
CA TYR A 19 -0.96 -17.44 6.22
C TYR A 19 -1.33 -17.92 4.83
N ILE A 20 -1.59 -19.23 4.68
CA ILE A 20 -2.03 -19.81 3.41
C ILE A 20 -3.34 -20.54 3.66
N ARG A 21 -4.36 -20.25 2.86
CA ARG A 21 -5.66 -20.92 2.92
C ARG A 21 -6.09 -21.38 1.54
N HIS A 22 -6.47 -22.64 1.42
CA HIS A 22 -7.10 -23.14 0.22
C HIS A 22 -8.55 -22.64 0.10
N ASN A 23 -8.92 -22.15 -1.07
CA ASN A 23 -10.27 -21.72 -1.40
C ASN A 23 -10.70 -22.40 -2.72
N SER A 24 -11.85 -23.08 -2.73
CA SER A 24 -12.39 -23.77 -3.89
C SER A 24 -13.53 -23.03 -4.60
N LYS A 25 -13.93 -21.85 -4.09
CA LYS A 25 -15.06 -21.08 -4.68
C LYS A 25 -14.75 -20.56 -6.07
N GLU A 26 -13.53 -20.09 -6.28
CA GLU A 26 -13.05 -19.57 -7.55
C GLU A 26 -11.85 -20.39 -8.02
N PRO A 27 -12.08 -21.47 -8.77
CA PRO A 27 -11.02 -22.37 -9.17
C PRO A 27 -9.99 -21.66 -10.07
N ASN A 28 -8.71 -21.92 -9.80
CA ASN A 28 -7.56 -21.35 -10.52
C ASN A 28 -7.34 -19.84 -10.36
N LEU A 29 -7.99 -19.23 -9.39
CA LEU A 29 -7.69 -17.86 -8.94
C LEU A 29 -7.07 -17.89 -7.55
N ALA A 30 -6.17 -16.94 -7.28
CA ALA A 30 -5.60 -16.74 -5.95
C ALA A 30 -5.55 -15.25 -5.62
N ASP A 31 -5.64 -14.97 -4.32
CA ASP A 31 -5.50 -13.64 -3.76
C ASP A 31 -4.21 -13.59 -2.93
N PHE A 32 -3.43 -12.54 -3.14
CA PHE A 32 -2.17 -12.31 -2.46
C PHE A 32 -2.24 -11.00 -1.69
N TYR A 33 -1.80 -11.04 -0.43
CA TYR A 33 -1.79 -9.88 0.46
C TYR A 33 -0.45 -9.75 1.15
N ILE A 34 0.03 -8.52 1.33
CA ILE A 34 1.05 -8.20 2.31
C ILE A 34 0.51 -7.10 3.22
N ALA A 35 0.50 -7.35 4.53
CA ALA A 35 0.10 -6.40 5.55
C ALA A 35 1.31 -6.01 6.38
N GLN A 36 1.60 -4.73 6.41
CA GLN A 36 2.68 -4.15 7.19
C GLN A 36 2.08 -3.39 8.38
N ARG A 37 2.60 -3.59 9.58
CA ARG A 37 2.22 -2.82 10.77
C ARG A 37 2.91 -1.46 10.77
N VAL A 38 2.75 -0.75 9.67
CA VAL A 38 3.27 0.59 9.43
C VAL A 38 2.10 1.42 8.92
N GLY A 39 1.78 2.48 9.62
CA GLY A 39 0.72 3.41 9.27
C GLY A 39 1.04 4.80 9.83
N SER A 40 0.14 5.74 9.64
CA SER A 40 0.37 7.15 9.98
C SER A 40 0.65 7.44 11.46
N ILE A 41 0.29 6.52 12.36
CA ILE A 41 0.61 6.66 13.81
C ILE A 41 2.10 6.58 14.13
N LEU A 42 2.89 5.97 13.24
CA LEU A 42 4.34 5.86 13.42
C LEU A 42 5.10 7.08 12.90
N GLU A 43 4.42 7.95 12.16
CA GLU A 43 5.02 9.15 11.60
C GLU A 43 5.39 10.16 12.69
N GLU A 44 6.59 10.73 12.57
CA GLU A 44 6.95 11.93 13.30
C GLU A 44 6.17 13.14 12.75
N PRO A 45 6.05 14.25 13.51
CA PRO A 45 5.33 15.44 13.03
C PRO A 45 5.80 15.96 11.66
N ARG A 46 7.11 15.84 11.36
CA ARG A 46 7.69 16.22 10.06
C ARG A 46 7.45 15.22 8.92
N GLN A 47 6.85 14.07 9.21
CA GLN A 47 6.61 12.97 8.28
C GLN A 47 5.10 12.76 8.00
N ARG A 48 4.23 13.66 8.44
CA ARG A 48 2.78 13.51 8.31
C ARG A 48 2.33 13.38 6.86
N GLY A 49 1.88 12.16 6.51
CA GLY A 49 1.43 11.75 5.17
C GLY A 49 2.41 10.86 4.42
N LEU A 50 3.62 10.62 4.94
CA LEU A 50 4.62 9.83 4.22
C LEU A 50 4.33 8.33 4.19
N ALA A 51 3.60 7.79 5.16
CA ALA A 51 3.15 6.39 5.10
C ALA A 51 2.21 6.15 3.91
N HIS A 52 1.27 7.06 3.68
CA HIS A 52 0.37 7.04 2.53
C HIS A 52 1.11 7.37 1.23
N PHE A 53 2.05 8.30 1.27
CA PHE A 53 2.90 8.60 0.13
C PHE A 53 3.70 7.38 -0.32
N LEU A 54 4.27 6.64 0.62
CA LEU A 54 5.04 5.42 0.33
C LEU A 54 4.16 4.32 -0.27
N GLU A 55 2.88 4.24 0.12
CA GLU A 55 1.90 3.35 -0.50
C GLU A 55 1.75 3.65 -1.99
N HIS A 56 1.60 4.91 -2.38
CA HIS A 56 1.52 5.32 -3.79
C HIS A 56 2.80 4.96 -4.55
N MET A 57 3.97 5.23 -3.97
CA MET A 57 5.26 4.92 -4.58
C MET A 57 5.45 3.42 -4.86
N ALA A 58 4.75 2.54 -4.16
CA ALA A 58 4.80 1.09 -4.41
C ALA A 58 4.33 0.69 -5.81
N PHE A 59 3.55 1.53 -6.49
CA PHE A 59 3.08 1.30 -7.85
C PHE A 59 3.95 1.97 -8.92
N ASN A 60 4.84 2.89 -8.53
CA ASN A 60 5.66 3.69 -9.46
C ASN A 60 6.97 3.00 -9.86
N GLY A 61 7.33 1.89 -9.23
CA GLY A 61 8.46 1.07 -9.60
C GLY A 61 9.12 0.38 -8.41
N THR A 62 9.58 -0.83 -8.66
CA THR A 62 10.29 -1.64 -7.68
C THR A 62 11.57 -2.22 -8.28
N LYS A 63 12.40 -2.83 -7.46
CA LYS A 63 13.68 -3.42 -7.89
C LYS A 63 13.54 -4.36 -9.10
N ASN A 64 12.52 -5.21 -9.09
CA ASN A 64 12.30 -6.21 -10.14
C ASN A 64 11.26 -5.77 -11.19
N PHE A 65 10.42 -4.78 -10.87
CA PHE A 65 9.37 -4.23 -11.76
C PHE A 65 9.58 -2.72 -11.93
N GLN A 66 10.59 -2.37 -12.74
CA GLN A 66 11.06 -0.98 -12.82
C GLN A 66 10.22 -0.08 -13.72
N GLY A 67 9.45 -0.65 -14.66
CA GLY A 67 8.70 0.14 -15.64
C GLY A 67 9.56 0.90 -16.65
N LYS A 68 10.85 0.55 -16.76
CA LYS A 68 11.82 1.21 -17.67
C LYS A 68 12.52 0.17 -18.55
N GLY A 69 12.81 0.55 -19.78
CA GLY A 69 13.47 -0.33 -20.76
C GLY A 69 12.57 -1.53 -21.11
N SER A 70 13.11 -2.74 -20.99
CA SER A 70 12.38 -4.01 -21.21
C SER A 70 11.65 -4.53 -19.97
N SER A 71 11.83 -3.91 -18.82
CA SER A 71 11.17 -4.31 -17.56
C SER A 71 9.79 -3.69 -17.46
N LEU A 72 8.78 -4.53 -17.33
CA LEU A 72 7.44 -4.06 -17.01
C LEU A 72 7.40 -3.51 -15.57
N GLY A 73 6.61 -2.45 -15.34
CA GLY A 73 6.23 -2.02 -14.00
C GLY A 73 5.21 -2.98 -13.38
N VAL A 74 4.95 -2.81 -12.08
CA VAL A 74 3.97 -3.63 -11.34
C VAL A 74 2.59 -3.60 -12.02
N VAL A 75 2.08 -2.40 -12.32
CA VAL A 75 0.74 -2.23 -12.91
C VAL A 75 0.68 -2.86 -14.30
N PRO A 76 1.55 -2.54 -15.27
CA PRO A 76 1.52 -3.17 -16.59
C PRO A 76 1.70 -4.69 -16.54
N TRP A 77 2.52 -5.21 -15.62
CA TRP A 77 2.67 -6.65 -15.46
C TRP A 77 1.36 -7.30 -14.98
N CYS A 78 0.73 -6.75 -13.96
CA CYS A 78 -0.55 -7.23 -13.45
C CYS A 78 -1.64 -7.20 -14.53
N GLU A 79 -1.73 -6.11 -15.30
CA GLU A 79 -2.69 -5.99 -16.41
C GLU A 79 -2.43 -7.02 -17.51
N SER A 80 -1.18 -7.35 -17.79
CA SER A 80 -0.81 -8.37 -18.78
C SER A 80 -1.33 -9.78 -18.46
N ILE A 81 -1.65 -10.04 -17.19
CA ILE A 81 -2.22 -11.29 -16.70
C ILE A 81 -3.72 -11.18 -16.38
N GLY A 82 -4.35 -10.05 -16.69
CA GLY A 82 -5.77 -9.80 -16.47
C GLY A 82 -6.16 -9.23 -15.10
N VAL A 83 -5.19 -8.87 -14.28
CA VAL A 83 -5.39 -8.21 -12.96
C VAL A 83 -5.46 -6.70 -13.18
N LYS A 84 -6.62 -6.09 -12.90
CA LYS A 84 -6.86 -4.66 -13.17
C LYS A 84 -6.51 -3.78 -11.98
N PHE A 85 -5.78 -2.69 -12.23
CA PHE A 85 -5.50 -1.66 -11.24
C PHE A 85 -6.79 -1.01 -10.71
N GLY A 86 -6.83 -0.72 -9.42
CA GLY A 86 -8.00 -0.15 -8.75
C GLY A 86 -9.14 -1.14 -8.45
N THR A 87 -9.14 -2.32 -9.08
CA THR A 87 -10.15 -3.37 -8.85
C THR A 87 -9.55 -4.59 -8.16
N ASN A 88 -8.51 -5.16 -8.76
CA ASN A 88 -7.87 -6.39 -8.27
C ASN A 88 -6.47 -6.12 -7.70
N LEU A 89 -5.76 -5.15 -8.25
CA LEU A 89 -4.50 -4.62 -7.74
C LEU A 89 -4.81 -3.34 -6.97
N ASN A 90 -4.57 -3.32 -5.67
CA ASN A 90 -4.92 -2.19 -4.82
C ASN A 90 -4.06 -2.15 -3.56
N ALA A 91 -4.16 -1.03 -2.82
CA ALA A 91 -3.57 -0.87 -1.51
C ALA A 91 -4.42 0.09 -0.66
N TYR A 92 -4.14 0.13 0.63
CA TYR A 92 -4.64 1.17 1.52
C TYR A 92 -3.70 1.39 2.69
N THR A 93 -3.60 2.64 3.12
CA THR A 93 -2.92 3.03 4.35
C THR A 93 -3.95 3.46 5.39
N SER A 94 -3.87 2.88 6.56
CA SER A 94 -4.62 3.27 7.74
C SER A 94 -3.71 3.89 8.80
N VAL A 95 -4.30 4.20 9.95
CA VAL A 95 -3.53 4.72 11.09
C VAL A 95 -2.46 3.73 11.57
N GLU A 96 -2.75 2.42 11.55
CA GLU A 96 -1.88 1.40 12.16
C GLU A 96 -1.21 0.46 11.18
N GLN A 97 -1.68 0.41 9.93
CA GLN A 97 -1.19 -0.55 8.95
C GLN A 97 -1.32 -0.05 7.52
N THR A 98 -0.45 -0.57 6.66
CA THR A 98 -0.57 -0.49 5.20
C THR A 98 -0.71 -1.89 4.63
N VAL A 99 -1.68 -2.09 3.76
CA VAL A 99 -1.97 -3.38 3.13
C VAL A 99 -1.98 -3.22 1.62
N TYR A 100 -1.27 -4.10 0.94
CA TYR A 100 -1.28 -4.22 -0.51
C TYR A 100 -1.89 -5.56 -0.90
N ASN A 101 -2.62 -5.59 -2.01
CA ASN A 101 -3.20 -6.83 -2.51
C ASN A 101 -3.14 -6.96 -4.03
N VAL A 102 -2.98 -8.20 -4.46
CA VAL A 102 -3.15 -8.64 -5.85
C VAL A 102 -4.16 -9.78 -5.82
N SER A 103 -5.39 -9.49 -6.25
CA SER A 103 -6.53 -10.41 -6.15
C SER A 103 -6.94 -10.97 -7.50
N ALA A 104 -7.65 -12.10 -7.48
CA ALA A 104 -8.12 -12.82 -8.67
C ALA A 104 -6.99 -13.13 -9.68
N VAL A 105 -5.80 -13.45 -9.18
CA VAL A 105 -4.64 -13.80 -10.00
C VAL A 105 -4.84 -15.16 -10.65
N PRO A 106 -4.77 -15.29 -12.00
CA PRO A 106 -4.97 -16.55 -12.71
C PRO A 106 -3.74 -17.46 -12.59
N VAL A 107 -3.76 -18.41 -11.66
CA VAL A 107 -2.59 -19.23 -11.28
C VAL A 107 -2.35 -20.48 -12.15
N LYS A 108 -3.05 -20.63 -13.27
CA LYS A 108 -2.86 -21.78 -14.18
C LYS A 108 -1.52 -21.74 -14.94
N ARG A 109 -1.03 -20.54 -15.27
CA ARG A 109 0.19 -20.37 -16.03
C ARG A 109 1.40 -20.44 -15.10
N GLU A 110 2.39 -21.21 -15.51
CA GLU A 110 3.67 -21.33 -14.80
C GLU A 110 4.33 -19.95 -14.55
N GLY A 111 4.94 -19.78 -13.39
CA GLY A 111 5.65 -18.57 -13.00
C GLY A 111 4.79 -17.41 -12.50
N ILE A 112 3.45 -17.44 -12.66
CA ILE A 112 2.60 -16.33 -12.19
C ILE A 112 2.62 -16.21 -10.66
N VAL A 113 2.57 -17.33 -9.95
CA VAL A 113 2.62 -17.33 -8.47
C VAL A 113 3.94 -16.73 -7.99
N ASP A 114 5.07 -17.19 -8.55
CA ASP A 114 6.40 -16.72 -8.18
C ASP A 114 6.57 -15.23 -8.48
N SER A 115 6.11 -14.76 -9.65
CA SER A 115 6.17 -13.35 -10.00
C SER A 115 5.28 -12.48 -9.11
N THR A 116 4.10 -12.99 -8.72
CA THR A 116 3.23 -12.26 -7.79
C THR A 116 3.85 -12.19 -6.38
N LEU A 117 4.44 -13.28 -5.91
CA LEU A 117 5.19 -13.28 -4.65
C LEU A 117 6.40 -12.35 -4.71
N LEU A 118 7.06 -12.23 -5.86
CA LEU A 118 8.16 -11.30 -6.06
C LEU A 118 7.68 -9.83 -5.98
N ILE A 119 6.47 -9.51 -6.44
CA ILE A 119 5.87 -8.19 -6.22
C ILE A 119 5.69 -7.91 -4.72
N LEU A 120 5.13 -8.87 -3.97
CA LEU A 120 4.97 -8.71 -2.52
C LEU A 120 6.32 -8.55 -1.81
N HIS A 121 7.33 -9.31 -2.22
CA HIS A 121 8.69 -9.16 -1.74
C HIS A 121 9.24 -7.75 -1.99
N ASP A 122 9.08 -7.24 -3.21
CA ASP A 122 9.55 -5.89 -3.54
C ASP A 122 8.81 -4.81 -2.75
N TRP A 123 7.51 -4.94 -2.56
CA TRP A 123 6.73 -4.04 -1.72
C TRP A 123 7.15 -4.04 -0.24
N SER A 124 7.76 -5.12 0.22
CA SER A 124 8.21 -5.18 1.61
C SER A 124 9.42 -4.28 1.89
N HIS A 125 10.30 -4.02 0.91
CA HIS A 125 11.55 -3.28 1.16
C HIS A 125 12.29 -2.76 -0.09
N PHE A 126 11.81 -2.99 -1.29
CA PHE A 126 12.59 -2.75 -2.51
C PHE A 126 11.91 -1.79 -3.49
N LEU A 127 11.27 -0.75 -2.99
CA LEU A 127 10.71 0.32 -3.80
C LEU A 127 11.82 1.16 -4.44
N LEU A 128 11.58 1.63 -5.67
CA LEU A 128 12.43 2.62 -6.32
C LEU A 128 11.86 4.01 -6.02
N LEU A 129 12.50 4.72 -5.11
CA LEU A 129 12.09 6.06 -4.70
C LEU A 129 12.85 7.10 -5.56
N ASN A 130 12.54 7.14 -6.87
CA ASN A 130 13.16 8.08 -7.78
C ASN A 130 12.59 9.50 -7.55
N ASP A 131 13.47 10.50 -7.52
CA ASP A 131 13.11 11.88 -7.22
C ASP A 131 12.04 12.44 -8.18
N ASP A 132 12.15 12.13 -9.48
CA ASP A 132 11.18 12.54 -10.50
C ASP A 132 9.81 11.89 -10.35
N GLU A 133 9.72 10.66 -9.86
CA GLU A 133 8.46 10.00 -9.54
C GLU A 133 7.87 10.52 -8.23
N ILE A 134 8.70 10.82 -7.23
CA ILE A 134 8.28 11.48 -6.00
C ILE A 134 7.63 12.83 -6.31
N ASP A 135 8.27 13.65 -7.15
CA ASP A 135 7.72 14.98 -7.49
C ASP A 135 6.39 14.90 -8.24
N LYS A 136 6.20 13.91 -9.12
CA LYS A 136 4.91 13.67 -9.76
C LYS A 136 3.84 13.25 -8.75
N GLU A 137 4.20 12.37 -7.82
CA GLU A 137 3.26 11.81 -6.85
C GLU A 137 2.79 12.84 -5.82
N ARG A 138 3.61 13.87 -5.51
CA ARG A 138 3.17 15.03 -4.69
C ARG A 138 1.89 15.65 -5.25
N GLY A 139 1.87 15.88 -6.56
CA GLY A 139 0.69 16.43 -7.24
C GLY A 139 -0.53 15.51 -7.19
N VAL A 140 -0.33 14.20 -7.31
CA VAL A 140 -1.41 13.19 -7.25
C VAL A 140 -2.05 13.18 -5.86
N ILE A 141 -1.25 13.12 -4.81
CA ILE A 141 -1.75 13.12 -3.42
C ILE A 141 -2.41 14.43 -3.06
N HIS A 142 -1.87 15.57 -3.53
CA HIS A 142 -2.51 16.87 -3.35
C HIS A 142 -3.90 16.93 -3.99
N GLU A 143 -4.06 16.40 -5.21
CA GLU A 143 -5.35 16.31 -5.88
C GLU A 143 -6.32 15.36 -5.18
N GLU A 144 -5.81 14.24 -4.64
CA GLU A 144 -6.63 13.33 -3.84
C GLU A 144 -7.15 14.01 -2.58
N TRP A 145 -6.30 14.69 -1.84
CA TRP A 145 -6.69 15.47 -0.67
C TRP A 145 -7.75 16.53 -1.03
N ARG A 146 -7.52 17.29 -2.12
CA ARG A 146 -8.44 18.32 -2.60
C ARG A 146 -9.81 17.72 -2.94
N THR A 147 -9.83 16.60 -3.67
CA THR A 147 -11.04 15.93 -4.11
C THR A 147 -11.82 15.34 -2.93
N ARG A 148 -11.14 14.65 -2.02
CA ARG A 148 -11.75 14.08 -0.81
C ARG A 148 -12.33 15.19 0.08
N ARG A 149 -11.59 16.25 0.30
CA ARG A 149 -12.04 17.37 1.13
C ARG A 149 -13.21 18.14 0.52
N ALA A 150 -13.22 18.33 -0.78
CA ALA A 150 -14.33 18.97 -1.48
C ALA A 150 -15.59 18.09 -1.52
N GLY A 151 -15.42 16.79 -1.84
CA GLY A 151 -16.51 15.85 -2.06
C GLY A 151 -17.10 15.22 -0.80
N MET A 152 -16.33 15.14 0.30
CA MET A 152 -16.74 14.40 1.50
C MET A 152 -16.84 15.30 2.73
N ALA A 153 -18.06 15.60 3.17
CA ALA A 153 -18.29 16.33 4.42
C ALA A 153 -17.69 15.58 5.63
N VAL A 154 -17.69 14.25 5.59
CA VAL A 154 -17.10 13.39 6.64
C VAL A 154 -15.60 13.62 6.79
N GLN A 155 -14.85 13.82 5.70
CA GLN A 155 -13.44 14.14 5.77
C GLN A 155 -13.19 15.45 6.54
N ARG A 156 -13.92 16.52 6.19
CA ARG A 156 -13.83 17.82 6.88
C ARG A 156 -14.24 17.74 8.35
N MET A 157 -15.18 16.86 8.66
CA MET A 157 -15.60 16.60 10.04
C MET A 157 -14.48 15.91 10.81
N MET A 158 -13.89 14.86 10.26
CA MET A 158 -12.82 14.11 10.92
C MET A 158 -11.58 14.98 11.19
N GLU A 159 -11.18 15.82 10.27
CA GLU A 159 -10.08 16.78 10.46
C GLU A 159 -10.29 17.72 11.67
N ARG A 160 -11.53 17.96 12.07
CA ARG A 160 -11.88 18.84 13.20
C ARG A 160 -12.18 18.07 14.49
N VAL A 161 -12.76 16.89 14.35
CA VAL A 161 -13.24 16.10 15.51
C VAL A 161 -12.10 15.28 16.13
N LEU A 162 -11.27 14.64 15.30
CA LEU A 162 -10.21 13.77 15.82
C LEU A 162 -9.22 14.50 16.74
N PRO A 163 -8.73 15.72 16.42
CA PRO A 163 -7.84 16.44 17.33
C PRO A 163 -8.46 16.75 18.70
N VAL A 164 -9.78 16.87 18.76
CA VAL A 164 -10.50 17.13 20.02
C VAL A 164 -10.70 15.84 20.81
N VAL A 165 -11.16 14.79 20.13
CA VAL A 165 -11.49 13.50 20.77
C VAL A 165 -10.24 12.79 21.28
N TYR A 166 -9.15 12.83 20.50
CA TYR A 166 -7.90 12.13 20.79
C TYR A 166 -6.80 13.05 21.36
N LYS A 167 -7.18 14.23 21.85
CA LYS A 167 -6.25 15.22 22.40
C LYS A 167 -5.28 14.60 23.40
N GLY A 168 -3.99 14.86 23.22
CA GLY A 168 -2.91 14.37 24.08
C GLY A 168 -2.49 12.92 23.79
N THR A 169 -3.03 12.29 22.78
CA THR A 169 -2.60 10.96 22.30
C THR A 169 -1.93 11.06 20.93
N LYS A 170 -1.27 9.98 20.48
CA LYS A 170 -0.71 9.91 19.13
C LYS A 170 -1.78 9.95 18.02
N TYR A 171 -3.04 9.68 18.34
CA TYR A 171 -4.15 9.71 17.39
C TYR A 171 -4.70 11.12 17.13
N GLU A 172 -4.24 12.13 17.87
CA GLU A 172 -4.70 13.52 17.76
C GLU A 172 -4.50 14.09 16.34
N ASP A 173 -3.35 13.79 15.73
CA ASP A 173 -2.97 14.29 14.41
C ASP A 173 -2.27 13.19 13.60
N CYS A 174 -3.02 12.17 13.18
CA CYS A 174 -2.46 11.03 12.46
C CYS A 174 -3.36 10.54 11.32
N LEU A 175 -4.13 11.44 10.69
CA LEU A 175 -4.86 11.06 9.47
C LEU A 175 -3.87 10.64 8.37
N PRO A 176 -4.07 9.50 7.69
CA PRO A 176 -3.14 9.00 6.69
C PRO A 176 -2.86 9.96 5.54
N ILE A 177 -3.82 10.79 5.17
CA ILE A 177 -3.62 11.81 4.12
C ILE A 177 -2.56 12.86 4.52
N GLY A 178 -2.30 13.03 5.81
CA GLY A 178 -1.25 13.87 6.35
C GLY A 178 -1.44 15.37 6.18
N SER A 179 -0.32 16.08 6.12
CA SER A 179 -0.23 17.53 5.91
C SER A 179 0.30 17.83 4.51
N MET A 180 -0.42 18.65 3.75
CA MET A 180 0.02 19.02 2.40
C MET A 180 1.30 19.84 2.41
N ASP A 181 1.56 20.65 3.43
CA ASP A 181 2.84 21.35 3.57
C ASP A 181 4.02 20.39 3.66
N ILE A 182 3.84 19.23 4.29
CA ILE A 182 4.86 18.18 4.38
C ILE A 182 4.93 17.41 3.07
N VAL A 183 3.80 16.96 2.54
CA VAL A 183 3.72 16.20 1.28
C VAL A 183 4.38 16.97 0.13
N ASP A 184 4.16 18.28 0.06
CA ASP A 184 4.73 19.11 -1.01
C ASP A 184 6.23 19.40 -0.83
N ASN A 185 6.76 19.36 0.39
CA ASN A 185 8.09 19.90 0.68
C ASN A 185 9.06 18.93 1.41
N PHE A 186 8.66 17.69 1.74
CA PHE A 186 9.58 16.77 2.39
C PHE A 186 10.80 16.48 1.51
N PRO A 187 12.02 16.37 2.09
CA PRO A 187 13.22 16.04 1.34
C PRO A 187 13.22 14.57 0.89
N TYR A 188 13.81 14.26 -0.28
CA TYR A 188 13.85 12.90 -0.85
C TYR A 188 14.51 11.84 0.04
N LYS A 189 15.21 12.24 1.08
CA LYS A 189 15.94 11.35 1.98
C LYS A 189 15.21 11.06 3.31
N ASP A 190 14.03 11.59 3.50
CA ASP A 190 13.21 11.33 4.67
C ASP A 190 12.39 10.06 4.51
#